data_bd41353b5d357165997a820fbf56a4b8
#
_entry.id   bd41353b5d357165997a820fbf56a4b8
#
_cell.length_a   1.000
_cell.length_b   1.000
_cell.length_c   1.000
_cell.angle_alpha   90.00
_cell.angle_beta   90.00
_cell.angle_gamma   90.00
#
_symmetry.space_group_name_H-M   'P 1'
#
loop_
_entity.id
_entity.type
_entity.pdbx_description
1 polymer ?
#
loop_
_entity_poly.entity_id
_entity_poly.type
_entity_poly.pdbx_seq_one_letter_code
_entity_poly.pdbx_strand_id
1 'polypeptide(L)'
;MKYLNERDKMSKVIGIDLGTTNCCVSIMDGKNSKVIENSEGSRTTPSIVGFSKDGEKVVGQPAKRQAVTNPENTLFAIKRLIGRSFEDPTVQKDVEMVPYNIVKADSGDAWVEASGEKYSPSQISAFILTKLKEDAERYLGEKVEKAVITVPAYFNDSQRQATKDAGKIAGLEVERIVNEPTAA
;
A
#
# COMPACT_ATOMS: atom_id res chain seq x y z
N MET A 1 43.91 -12.30 -3.66
CA MET A 1 43.72 -10.87 -3.72
C MET A 1 42.44 -10.61 -4.49
N LYS A 2 41.32 -10.58 -3.81
CA LYS A 2 39.99 -10.34 -4.40
C LYS A 2 39.52 -8.96 -3.95
N TYR A 3 39.77 -7.96 -4.77
CA TYR A 3 39.02 -6.71 -4.66
C TYR A 3 37.62 -6.98 -5.22
N LEU A 4 36.70 -7.42 -4.38
CA LEU A 4 35.28 -7.43 -4.67
C LEU A 4 34.81 -5.98 -4.63
N ASN A 5 34.32 -5.53 -5.76
CA ASN A 5 33.79 -4.22 -6.07
C ASN A 5 32.73 -3.83 -5.02
N GLU A 6 33.04 -2.87 -4.16
CA GLU A 6 32.06 -2.24 -3.25
C GLU A 6 31.03 -1.37 -3.97
N ARG A 7 31.03 -1.35 -5.31
CA ARG A 7 30.10 -0.57 -6.13
C ARG A 7 28.73 -1.21 -6.38
N ASP A 8 28.54 -2.48 -6.00
CA ASP A 8 27.31 -3.22 -6.30
C ASP A 8 26.34 -3.37 -5.12
N LYS A 9 26.52 -2.64 -4.03
CA LYS A 9 25.59 -2.59 -2.90
C LYS A 9 24.80 -1.29 -2.83
N MET A 10 24.42 -0.71 -3.94
CA MET A 10 23.34 0.26 -3.93
C MET A 10 22.03 -0.52 -3.87
N SER A 11 21.43 -0.56 -2.70
CA SER A 11 20.08 -1.08 -2.48
C SER A 11 19.15 -0.52 -3.58
N LYS A 12 18.51 -1.41 -4.34
CA LYS A 12 17.63 -0.99 -5.43
C LYS A 12 16.42 -0.24 -4.88
N VAL A 13 16.09 0.86 -5.52
CA VAL A 13 14.91 1.67 -5.21
C VAL A 13 13.79 1.22 -6.14
N ILE A 14 12.63 0.90 -5.57
CA ILE A 14 11.43 0.60 -6.35
C ILE A 14 10.51 1.81 -6.39
N GLY A 15 9.79 1.95 -7.51
CA GLY A 15 8.69 2.92 -7.64
C GLY A 15 7.37 2.24 -7.35
N ILE A 16 6.56 2.83 -6.48
CA ILE A 16 5.23 2.33 -6.14
C ILE A 16 4.19 3.37 -6.47
N ASP A 17 3.24 3.00 -7.31
CA ASP A 17 1.98 3.72 -7.46
C ASP A 17 0.96 3.06 -6.53
N LEU A 18 0.70 3.69 -5.40
CA LEU A 18 -0.28 3.24 -4.41
C LEU A 18 -1.65 3.84 -4.75
N GLY A 19 -2.32 3.27 -5.74
CA GLY A 19 -3.63 3.75 -6.21
C GLY A 19 -4.78 3.42 -5.26
N THR A 20 -5.88 4.14 -5.38
CA THR A 20 -7.10 3.89 -4.59
C THR A 20 -7.72 2.52 -4.92
N THR A 21 -7.71 2.14 -6.18
CA THR A 21 -8.31 0.90 -6.69
C THR A 21 -7.28 -0.17 -6.99
N ASN A 22 -6.17 0.22 -7.65
CA ASN A 22 -5.10 -0.68 -8.03
C ASN A 22 -3.75 -0.04 -7.75
N CYS A 23 -2.78 -0.87 -7.44
CA CYS A 23 -1.39 -0.48 -7.26
C CYS A 23 -0.51 -1.13 -8.32
N CYS A 24 0.64 -0.53 -8.57
CA CYS A 24 1.70 -1.18 -9.33
C CYS A 24 3.07 -0.87 -8.74
N VAL A 25 4.03 -1.72 -9.07
CA VAL A 25 5.43 -1.55 -8.68
C VAL A 25 6.30 -1.57 -9.92
N SER A 26 7.29 -0.69 -9.96
CA SER A 26 8.23 -0.56 -11.06
C SER A 26 9.67 -0.49 -10.56
N ILE A 27 10.58 -0.85 -11.45
CA ILE A 27 12.03 -0.72 -11.26
C ILE A 27 12.63 0.05 -12.43
N MET A 28 13.82 0.60 -12.22
CA MET A 28 14.64 1.11 -13.31
C MET A 28 15.42 -0.06 -13.95
N ASP A 29 15.25 -0.20 -15.25
CA ASP A 29 16.05 -1.11 -16.10
C ASP A 29 16.87 -0.24 -17.07
N GLY A 30 18.09 0.05 -16.68
CA GLY A 30 18.91 1.04 -17.35
C GLY A 30 18.29 2.45 -17.23
N LYS A 31 17.91 3.05 -18.36
CA LYS A 31 17.26 4.39 -18.43
C LYS A 31 15.74 4.33 -18.46
N ASN A 32 15.15 3.14 -18.55
CA ASN A 32 13.71 2.94 -18.69
C ASN A 32 13.11 2.41 -17.39
N SER A 33 11.89 2.82 -17.10
CA SER A 33 11.10 2.21 -16.03
C SER A 33 10.42 0.95 -16.56
N LYS A 34 10.36 -0.09 -15.73
CA LYS A 34 9.69 -1.34 -16.04
C LYS A 34 8.73 -1.70 -14.92
N VAL A 35 7.46 -1.87 -15.25
CA VAL A 35 6.44 -2.38 -14.32
C VAL A 35 6.65 -3.88 -14.13
N ILE A 36 6.66 -4.31 -12.86
CA ILE A 36 6.87 -5.71 -12.48
C ILE A 36 5.52 -6.44 -12.43
N GLU A 37 5.50 -7.67 -12.92
CA GLU A 37 4.37 -8.57 -12.72
C GLU A 37 4.34 -9.10 -11.29
N ASN A 38 3.15 -9.18 -10.71
CA ASN A 38 2.92 -9.74 -9.39
C ASN A 38 2.91 -11.29 -9.41
N SER A 39 2.68 -11.91 -8.26
CA SER A 39 2.63 -13.38 -8.13
C SER A 39 1.53 -14.04 -8.96
N GLU A 40 0.52 -13.29 -9.32
CA GLU A 40 -0.60 -13.75 -10.14
C GLU A 40 -0.39 -13.49 -11.64
N GLY A 41 0.77 -12.99 -12.05
CA GLY A 41 1.10 -12.68 -13.45
C GLY A 41 0.46 -11.40 -13.97
N SER A 42 -0.01 -10.51 -13.11
CA SER A 42 -0.61 -9.24 -13.46
C SER A 42 0.35 -8.07 -13.16
N ARG A 43 0.29 -7.03 -13.97
CA ARG A 43 1.06 -5.78 -13.75
C ARG A 43 0.43 -4.85 -12.74
N THR A 44 -0.83 -5.08 -12.36
CA THR A 44 -1.54 -4.33 -11.34
C THR A 44 -2.01 -5.26 -10.23
N THR A 45 -2.02 -4.74 -9.01
CA THR A 45 -2.50 -5.44 -7.82
C THR A 45 -3.68 -4.67 -7.25
N PRO A 46 -4.85 -5.28 -7.09
CA PRO A 46 -5.97 -4.61 -6.42
C PRO A 46 -5.57 -4.09 -5.03
N SER A 47 -5.91 -2.85 -4.74
CA SER A 47 -5.67 -2.20 -3.44
C SER A 47 -6.69 -2.67 -2.40
N ILE A 48 -6.74 -3.99 -2.18
CA ILE A 48 -7.73 -4.66 -1.34
C ILE A 48 -7.01 -5.58 -0.37
N VAL A 49 -7.41 -5.52 0.89
CA VAL A 49 -6.92 -6.40 1.98
C VAL A 49 -8.10 -7.13 2.57
N GLY A 50 -8.05 -8.44 2.57
CA GLY A 50 -9.05 -9.31 3.17
C GLY A 50 -8.52 -10.04 4.40
N PHE A 51 -9.40 -10.25 5.36
CA PHE A 51 -9.14 -11.09 6.54
C PHE A 51 -10.07 -12.29 6.47
N SER A 52 -9.49 -13.49 6.43
CA SER A 52 -10.26 -14.73 6.45
C SER A 52 -10.90 -14.94 7.81
N LYS A 53 -11.83 -15.89 7.91
CA LYS A 53 -12.44 -16.29 9.18
C LYS A 53 -11.42 -16.84 10.20
N ASP A 54 -10.31 -17.35 9.71
CA ASP A 54 -9.19 -17.88 10.51
C ASP A 54 -8.16 -16.80 10.87
N GLY A 55 -8.42 -15.53 10.52
CA GLY A 55 -7.53 -14.39 10.78
C GLY A 55 -6.36 -14.27 9.81
N GLU A 56 -6.29 -15.09 8.77
CA GLU A 56 -5.30 -14.93 7.72
C GLU A 56 -5.56 -13.68 6.89
N LYS A 57 -4.49 -12.95 6.58
CA LYS A 57 -4.53 -11.78 5.72
C LYS A 57 -4.22 -12.16 4.28
N VAL A 58 -5.03 -11.70 3.36
CA VAL A 58 -4.81 -11.83 1.92
C VAL A 58 -4.87 -10.45 1.26
N VAL A 59 -4.04 -10.22 0.26
CA VAL A 59 -3.90 -8.92 -0.40
C VAL A 59 -4.05 -9.09 -1.91
N GLY A 60 -4.68 -8.12 -2.54
CA GLY A 60 -4.80 -8.07 -4.00
C GLY A 60 -5.92 -8.95 -4.53
N GLN A 61 -5.67 -9.70 -5.58
CA GLN A 61 -6.69 -10.50 -6.27
C GLN A 61 -7.38 -11.55 -5.37
N PRO A 62 -6.67 -12.27 -4.47
CA PRO A 62 -7.33 -13.16 -3.51
C PRO A 62 -8.32 -12.43 -2.60
N ALA A 63 -7.96 -11.24 -2.11
CA ALA A 63 -8.84 -10.40 -1.29
C ALA A 63 -10.06 -9.94 -2.10
N LYS A 64 -9.87 -9.55 -3.34
CA LYS A 64 -10.96 -9.15 -4.23
C LYS A 64 -11.97 -10.28 -4.44
N ARG A 65 -11.49 -11.52 -4.59
CA ARG A 65 -12.36 -12.69 -4.72
C ARG A 65 -13.18 -12.95 -3.46
N GLN A 66 -12.59 -12.81 -2.27
CA GLN A 66 -13.33 -13.05 -1.02
C GLN A 66 -14.35 -11.95 -0.70
N ALA A 67 -14.28 -10.77 -1.32
CA ALA A 67 -15.22 -9.67 -1.09
C ALA A 67 -16.68 -10.06 -1.28
N VAL A 68 -16.95 -11.02 -2.15
CA VAL A 68 -18.30 -11.53 -2.43
C VAL A 68 -18.89 -12.30 -1.25
N THR A 69 -18.06 -13.07 -0.53
CA THR A 69 -18.49 -13.96 0.55
C THR A 69 -18.17 -13.43 1.94
N ASN A 70 -17.29 -12.44 2.05
CA ASN A 70 -16.85 -11.85 3.31
C ASN A 70 -16.63 -10.33 3.17
N PRO A 71 -17.65 -9.57 2.77
CA PRO A 71 -17.52 -8.14 2.51
C PRO A 71 -17.15 -7.32 3.75
N GLU A 72 -17.61 -7.71 4.93
CA GLU A 72 -17.37 -7.01 6.19
C GLU A 72 -15.89 -7.03 6.62
N ASN A 73 -15.13 -8.04 6.18
CA ASN A 73 -13.70 -8.20 6.48
C ASN A 73 -12.83 -8.03 5.22
N THR A 74 -13.33 -7.36 4.20
CA THR A 74 -12.60 -7.06 2.97
C THR A 74 -12.54 -5.54 2.79
N LEU A 75 -11.35 -4.99 2.97
CA LEU A 75 -11.10 -3.56 3.02
C LEU A 75 -10.60 -3.07 1.66
N PHE A 76 -11.23 -2.03 1.14
CA PHE A 76 -10.87 -1.39 -0.13
C PHE A 76 -11.00 0.13 -0.01
N ALA A 77 -10.47 0.87 -0.97
CA ALA A 77 -10.49 2.34 -1.01
C ALA A 77 -9.90 3.00 0.25
N ILE A 78 -8.98 2.33 0.93
CA ILE A 78 -8.37 2.79 2.19
C ILE A 78 -7.61 4.12 2.00
N LYS A 79 -7.08 4.36 0.80
CA LYS A 79 -6.42 5.64 0.48
C LYS A 79 -7.31 6.86 0.74
N ARG A 80 -8.62 6.72 0.66
CA ARG A 80 -9.59 7.78 0.95
C ARG A 80 -9.64 8.16 2.44
N LEU A 81 -9.20 7.27 3.32
CA LEU A 81 -9.23 7.44 4.78
C LEU A 81 -7.87 7.89 5.34
N ILE A 82 -6.79 7.68 4.58
CA ILE A 82 -5.43 7.91 5.07
C ILE A 82 -5.23 9.38 5.49
N GLY A 83 -4.71 9.59 6.70
CA GLY A 83 -4.44 10.91 7.23
C GLY A 83 -5.67 11.79 7.45
N ARG A 84 -6.88 11.21 7.52
CA ARG A 84 -8.13 11.94 7.72
C ARG A 84 -8.72 11.72 9.11
N SER A 85 -9.37 12.76 9.62
CA SER A 85 -10.21 12.66 10.81
C SER A 85 -11.48 11.85 10.52
N PHE A 86 -11.98 11.14 11.52
CA PHE A 86 -13.26 10.45 11.43
C PHE A 86 -14.43 11.38 11.10
N GLU A 87 -14.38 12.61 11.62
CA GLU A 87 -15.42 13.64 11.40
C GLU A 87 -15.34 14.32 10.01
N ASP A 88 -14.33 13.99 9.21
CA ASP A 88 -14.22 14.53 7.84
C ASP A 88 -15.46 14.16 7.03
N PRO A 89 -16.11 15.13 6.34
CA PRO A 89 -17.32 14.87 5.55
C PRO A 89 -17.13 13.78 4.48
N THR A 90 -15.93 13.65 3.92
CA THR A 90 -15.60 12.58 2.96
C THR A 90 -15.64 11.21 3.65
N VAL A 91 -15.07 11.12 4.85
CA VAL A 91 -15.09 9.88 5.66
C VAL A 91 -16.52 9.52 6.05
N GLN A 92 -17.34 10.48 6.48
CA GLN A 92 -18.72 10.22 6.87
C GLN A 92 -19.58 9.69 5.72
N LYS A 93 -19.33 10.13 4.48
CA LYS A 93 -19.96 9.55 3.29
C LYS A 93 -19.52 8.10 3.07
N ASP A 94 -18.23 7.81 3.25
CA ASP A 94 -17.69 6.46 3.07
C ASP A 94 -18.26 5.49 4.14
N VAL A 95 -18.49 5.96 5.38
CA VAL A 95 -19.15 5.17 6.45
C VAL A 95 -20.51 4.62 6.00
N GLU A 96 -21.27 5.39 5.24
CA GLU A 96 -22.59 4.98 4.74
C GLU A 96 -22.54 4.06 3.51
N MET A 97 -21.40 4.04 2.80
CA MET A 97 -21.28 3.41 1.48
C MET A 97 -20.55 2.07 1.50
N VAL A 98 -19.63 1.86 2.43
CA VAL A 98 -18.80 0.65 2.45
C VAL A 98 -19.39 -0.44 3.31
N PRO A 99 -19.17 -1.72 2.99
CA PRO A 99 -19.71 -2.83 3.78
C PRO A 99 -18.91 -3.16 5.05
N TYR A 100 -17.72 -2.60 5.20
CA TYR A 100 -16.88 -2.78 6.39
C TYR A 100 -17.04 -1.59 7.35
N ASN A 101 -16.61 -1.75 8.59
CA ASN A 101 -16.73 -0.71 9.59
C ASN A 101 -15.58 0.29 9.52
N ILE A 102 -15.93 1.57 9.39
CA ILE A 102 -15.02 2.69 9.63
C ILE A 102 -15.31 3.19 11.05
N VAL A 103 -14.28 3.29 11.89
CA VAL A 103 -14.42 3.62 13.31
C VAL A 103 -13.55 4.81 13.68
N LYS A 104 -13.92 5.49 14.76
CA LYS A 104 -13.14 6.58 15.32
C LYS A 104 -12.07 6.01 16.25
N ALA A 105 -10.81 6.35 15.98
CA ALA A 105 -9.70 6.05 16.90
C ALA A 105 -9.70 7.02 18.10
N ASP A 106 -8.96 6.68 19.14
CA ASP A 106 -8.80 7.56 20.33
C ASP A 106 -8.16 8.90 19.95
N SER A 107 -7.32 8.92 18.91
CA SER A 107 -6.75 10.15 18.34
C SER A 107 -7.75 11.02 17.59
N GLY A 108 -8.96 10.50 17.29
CA GLY A 108 -9.95 11.14 16.44
C GLY A 108 -9.82 10.81 14.96
N ASP A 109 -8.83 10.05 14.57
CA ASP A 109 -8.60 9.64 13.19
C ASP A 109 -9.61 8.58 12.72
N ALA A 110 -9.81 8.50 11.39
CA ALA A 110 -10.57 7.43 10.77
C ALA A 110 -9.74 6.15 10.74
N TRP A 111 -10.21 5.12 11.43
CA TRP A 111 -9.67 3.76 11.40
C TRP A 111 -10.69 2.80 10.82
N VAL A 112 -10.30 1.57 10.58
CA VAL A 112 -11.17 0.51 10.08
C VAL A 112 -11.14 -0.69 11.03
N GLU A 113 -12.18 -1.49 10.97
CA GLU A 113 -12.30 -2.72 11.76
C GLU A 113 -12.45 -3.92 10.82
N ALA A 114 -11.71 -4.98 11.10
CA ALA A 114 -11.83 -6.25 10.41
C ALA A 114 -11.47 -7.40 11.37
N SER A 115 -12.22 -8.47 11.33
CA SER A 115 -12.03 -9.66 12.20
C SER A 115 -11.91 -9.32 13.70
N GLY A 116 -12.66 -8.32 14.15
CA GLY A 116 -12.68 -7.90 15.55
C GLY A 116 -11.49 -7.04 16.00
N GLU A 117 -10.60 -6.69 15.09
CA GLU A 117 -9.43 -5.85 15.34
C GLU A 117 -9.54 -4.51 14.61
N LYS A 118 -8.96 -3.47 15.21
CA LYS A 118 -8.92 -2.13 14.64
C LYS A 118 -7.57 -1.85 14.00
N TYR A 119 -7.61 -1.25 12.81
CA TYR A 119 -6.43 -0.92 12.03
C TYR A 119 -6.46 0.54 11.58
N SER A 120 -5.31 1.21 11.63
CA SER A 120 -5.15 2.49 10.95
C SER A 120 -5.09 2.28 9.43
N PRO A 121 -5.49 3.28 8.64
CA PRO A 121 -5.28 3.24 7.18
C PRO A 121 -3.83 3.00 6.78
N SER A 122 -2.87 3.52 7.54
CA SER A 122 -1.43 3.27 7.30
C SER A 122 -1.06 1.80 7.50
N GLN A 123 -1.61 1.12 8.51
CA GLN A 123 -1.39 -0.32 8.72
C GLN A 123 -1.95 -1.16 7.56
N ILE A 124 -3.15 -0.84 7.10
CA ILE A 124 -3.76 -1.55 5.96
C ILE A 124 -2.96 -1.29 4.67
N SER A 125 -2.58 -0.05 4.44
CA SER A 125 -1.72 0.30 3.29
C SER A 125 -0.37 -0.41 3.37
N ALA A 126 0.18 -0.61 4.57
CA ALA A 126 1.42 -1.35 4.77
C ALA A 126 1.31 -2.82 4.34
N PHE A 127 0.16 -3.48 4.50
CA PHE A 127 -0.05 -4.83 3.98
C PHE A 127 0.03 -4.88 2.46
N ILE A 128 -0.54 -3.87 1.78
CA ILE A 128 -0.45 -3.73 0.33
C ILE A 128 1.01 -3.50 -0.09
N LEU A 129 1.69 -2.56 0.57
CA LEU A 129 3.10 -2.24 0.29
C LEU A 129 4.02 -3.45 0.53
N THR A 130 3.75 -4.25 1.55
CA THR A 130 4.50 -5.48 1.83
C THR A 130 4.36 -6.47 0.67
N LYS A 131 3.15 -6.66 0.14
CA LYS A 131 2.96 -7.52 -1.04
C LYS A 131 3.72 -7.00 -2.25
N LEU A 132 3.64 -5.70 -2.54
CA LEU A 132 4.37 -5.10 -3.67
C LEU A 132 5.88 -5.24 -3.50
N LYS A 133 6.39 -5.07 -2.28
CA LYS A 133 7.80 -5.29 -1.94
C LYS A 133 8.22 -6.74 -2.21
N GLU A 134 7.44 -7.70 -1.72
CA GLU A 134 7.70 -9.14 -1.93
C GLU A 134 7.68 -9.52 -3.41
N ASP A 135 6.74 -8.98 -4.18
CA ASP A 135 6.68 -9.19 -5.63
C ASP A 135 7.92 -8.62 -6.33
N ALA A 136 8.39 -7.45 -5.92
CA ALA A 136 9.62 -6.84 -6.42
C ALA A 136 10.86 -7.67 -6.04
N GLU A 137 10.97 -8.11 -4.80
CA GLU A 137 12.07 -8.95 -4.32
C GLU A 137 12.14 -10.28 -5.07
N ARG A 138 10.99 -10.90 -5.32
CA ARG A 138 10.91 -12.14 -6.10
C ARG A 138 11.39 -11.92 -7.54
N TYR A 139 10.96 -10.84 -8.18
CA TYR A 139 11.38 -10.50 -9.53
C TYR A 139 12.88 -10.21 -9.63
N LEU A 140 13.41 -9.45 -8.67
CA LEU A 140 14.81 -9.03 -8.64
C LEU A 140 15.77 -10.13 -8.12
N GLY A 141 15.26 -11.10 -7.35
CA GLY A 141 16.07 -12.10 -6.67
C GLY A 141 16.91 -11.54 -5.52
N GLU A 142 16.58 -10.35 -5.02
CA GLU A 142 17.28 -9.69 -3.91
C GLU A 142 16.34 -8.88 -3.02
N LYS A 143 16.80 -8.51 -1.83
CA LYS A 143 16.03 -7.68 -0.88
C LYS A 143 15.88 -6.26 -1.39
N VAL A 144 14.70 -5.69 -1.13
CA VAL A 144 14.35 -4.30 -1.44
C VAL A 144 14.12 -3.56 -0.13
N GLU A 145 14.84 -2.46 0.06
CA GLU A 145 14.80 -1.66 1.30
C GLU A 145 14.26 -0.24 1.06
N LYS A 146 14.29 0.23 -0.19
CA LYS A 146 13.98 1.63 -0.53
C LYS A 146 12.88 1.74 -1.57
N ALA A 147 12.03 2.76 -1.40
CA ALA A 147 10.95 3.04 -2.34
C ALA A 147 10.71 4.54 -2.54
N VAL A 148 10.20 4.86 -3.71
CA VAL A 148 9.51 6.12 -4.01
C VAL A 148 8.04 5.80 -4.16
N ILE A 149 7.17 6.53 -3.47
CA ILE A 149 5.72 6.28 -3.48
C ILE A 149 4.99 7.50 -4.05
N THR A 150 4.02 7.27 -4.93
CA THR A 150 3.19 8.33 -5.48
C THR A 150 1.99 8.63 -4.60
N VAL A 151 1.59 9.91 -4.58
CA VAL A 151 0.38 10.40 -3.92
C VAL A 151 -0.34 11.40 -4.83
N PRO A 152 -1.65 11.58 -4.66
CA PRO A 152 -2.36 12.67 -5.34
C PRO A 152 -1.76 14.04 -5.00
N ALA A 153 -1.73 14.94 -5.97
CA ALA A 153 -1.20 16.29 -5.76
C ALA A 153 -1.94 17.07 -4.66
N TYR A 154 -3.23 16.77 -4.43
CA TYR A 154 -4.05 17.40 -3.40
C TYR A 154 -3.82 16.87 -1.98
N PHE A 155 -2.99 15.82 -1.79
CA PHE A 155 -2.67 15.34 -0.46
C PHE A 155 -2.00 16.42 0.38
N ASN A 156 -2.49 16.60 1.60
CA ASN A 156 -1.87 17.46 2.60
C ASN A 156 -0.70 16.76 3.32
N ASP A 157 -0.03 17.48 4.22
CA ASP A 157 1.13 16.95 4.94
C ASP A 157 0.79 15.76 5.83
N SER A 158 -0.38 15.74 6.46
CA SER A 158 -0.86 14.62 7.28
C SER A 158 -1.02 13.34 6.45
N GLN A 159 -1.62 13.44 5.27
CA GLN A 159 -1.82 12.32 4.35
C GLN A 159 -0.48 11.82 3.77
N ARG A 160 0.45 12.72 3.45
CA ARG A 160 1.81 12.38 3.00
C ARG A 160 2.60 11.69 4.08
N GLN A 161 2.52 12.18 5.32
CA GLN A 161 3.19 11.56 6.47
C GLN A 161 2.62 10.17 6.74
N ALA A 162 1.30 9.99 6.72
CA ALA A 162 0.66 8.69 6.91
C ALA A 162 1.05 7.68 5.81
N THR A 163 1.27 8.13 4.58
CA THR A 163 1.79 7.31 3.48
C THR A 163 3.24 6.88 3.73
N LYS A 164 4.08 7.79 4.22
CA LYS A 164 5.45 7.45 4.66
C LYS A 164 5.46 6.43 5.79
N ASP A 165 4.58 6.60 6.77
CA ASP A 165 4.44 5.69 7.90
C ASP A 165 4.04 4.29 7.43
N ALA A 166 3.14 4.18 6.46
CA ALA A 166 2.78 2.92 5.83
C ALA A 166 4.00 2.22 5.20
N GLY A 167 4.83 2.96 4.48
CA GLY A 167 6.09 2.45 3.92
C GLY A 167 7.03 1.93 4.99
N LYS A 168 7.20 2.68 6.08
CA LYS A 168 8.03 2.29 7.22
C LYS A 168 7.52 1.02 7.90
N ILE A 169 6.22 0.89 8.11
CA ILE A 169 5.59 -0.32 8.68
C ILE A 169 5.87 -1.53 7.77
N ALA A 170 5.85 -1.34 6.45
CA ALA A 170 6.17 -2.38 5.47
C ALA A 170 7.67 -2.72 5.36
N GLY A 171 8.52 -2.05 6.13
CA GLY A 171 9.97 -2.25 6.09
C GLY A 171 10.67 -1.56 4.92
N LEU A 172 10.08 -0.48 4.40
CA LEU A 172 10.63 0.34 3.32
C LEU A 172 11.11 1.69 3.85
N GLU A 173 12.32 2.09 3.48
CA GLU A 173 12.76 3.47 3.57
C GLU A 173 12.16 4.24 2.39
N VAL A 174 11.21 5.12 2.68
CA VAL A 174 10.56 5.96 1.66
C VAL A 174 11.45 7.17 1.40
N GLU A 175 12.20 7.14 0.30
CA GLU A 175 13.12 8.21 -0.06
C GLU A 175 12.39 9.48 -0.50
N ARG A 176 11.29 9.30 -1.23
CA ARG A 176 10.45 10.39 -1.74
C ARG A 176 8.99 10.01 -1.77
N ILE A 177 8.16 10.99 -1.50
CA ILE A 177 6.75 11.02 -1.88
C ILE A 177 6.65 11.98 -3.07
N VAL A 178 6.15 11.49 -4.21
CA VAL A 178 5.99 12.26 -5.44
C VAL A 178 4.53 12.33 -5.84
N ASN A 179 4.15 13.42 -6.51
CA ASN A 179 2.79 13.55 -7.01
C ASN A 179 2.56 12.63 -8.22
N GLU A 180 1.40 11.99 -8.28
CA GLU A 180 1.02 11.09 -9.38
C GLU A 180 1.23 11.71 -10.77
N PRO A 181 0.83 12.96 -11.05
CA PRO A 181 1.11 13.61 -12.34
C PRO A 181 2.59 13.77 -12.67
N THR A 182 3.45 13.88 -11.66
CA THR A 182 4.91 14.00 -11.83
C THR A 182 5.56 12.65 -12.15
N ALA A 183 4.97 11.57 -11.66
CA ALA A 183 5.45 10.22 -11.86
C ALA A 183 5.03 9.62 -13.22
N ALA A 184 3.99 10.16 -13.81
CA ALA A 184 3.52 9.80 -15.15
C ALA A 184 4.39 10.45 -16.23
#